data_65f220824ef3b1458de7616b4fb16914
#
_entry.id   65f220824ef3b1458de7616b4fb16914
#
_cell.length_a   1.000
_cell.length_b   1.000
_cell.length_c   1.000
_cell.angle_alpha   90.00
_cell.angle_beta   90.00
_cell.angle_gamma   90.00
#
_symmetry.space_group_name_H-M   'P 1'
#
loop_
_entity.id
_entity.type
_entity.pdbx_description
1 polymer ?
#
loop_
_entity_poly.entity_id
_entity_poly.type
_entity_poly.pdbx_seq_one_letter_code
_entity_poly.pdbx_strand_id
1 'polypeptide(L)'
;MKWYKNEQLLNYAKKADEALDKKDPNSLYEISEKLEKLSTDYVESKMMYAYYLYISFTSLNNYIDIKVNNKETVEWEKLIEKSLFLARTAINSMDEYLKDTEIDEIEYIYLNGIYNSVKTNYCNLLISIGKYSSAIFEMRKLATSQFGMAIGNLGTEIFDYACFDYTDNKESLYKYAYQLLDTALTYEDSIVHPNAKAFYQSKIDILDEIDNFNPYDTEYNVESILKKDRLDNYNFTNNITNEDYWDWVAENSLALNTINDIDYMAKNNQDTLHLPNILTSINNHSSFYGIFNQIKQEYCSARYILYEGMYNNKNHFSDENVYLVNTIDYPKYGLNIERVKAAYRSAYALFDRIGYFLNKYFKLGLKDREVSFKKIWQSANNEIYEVFENNIALKGMYWTYKDLFAKTKSKNLDCIDKKLRRTYTIRNIMEHRYLKVLDSNFIDQATSDYDNLAYTITSDELNELGINLIRICRELIILLCFTVNINENNINKDEKDKFVTMALREFSDEWKI
;
A
#
# COMPACT_ATOMS: atom_id res chain seq x y z
N MET A 1 10.43 -32.91 -12.67
CA MET A 1 10.55 -32.05 -13.89
C MET A 1 10.68 -30.62 -13.39
N LYS A 2 11.66 -29.86 -13.89
CA LYS A 2 11.81 -28.46 -13.48
C LYS A 2 10.61 -27.65 -13.97
N TRP A 3 9.99 -26.87 -13.11
CA TRP A 3 8.74 -26.13 -13.35
C TRP A 3 8.83 -25.21 -14.59
N TYR A 4 9.97 -24.55 -14.82
CA TYR A 4 10.18 -23.65 -15.95
C TYR A 4 10.34 -24.35 -17.33
N LYS A 5 10.37 -25.68 -17.36
CA LYS A 5 10.36 -26.51 -18.58
C LYS A 5 9.04 -27.23 -18.80
N ASN A 6 7.98 -26.81 -18.09
CA ASN A 6 6.68 -27.43 -18.24
C ASN A 6 6.00 -26.95 -19.54
N GLU A 7 5.96 -27.84 -20.54
CA GLU A 7 5.43 -27.53 -21.88
C GLU A 7 3.94 -27.13 -21.83
N GLN A 8 3.17 -27.69 -20.91
CA GLN A 8 1.76 -27.36 -20.76
C GLN A 8 1.57 -25.91 -20.29
N LEU A 9 2.34 -25.46 -19.29
CA LEU A 9 2.32 -24.08 -18.81
C LEU A 9 2.76 -23.10 -19.88
N LEU A 10 3.87 -23.39 -20.57
CA LEU A 10 4.37 -22.54 -21.65
C LEU A 10 3.34 -22.41 -22.78
N ASN A 11 2.60 -23.49 -23.10
CA ASN A 11 1.53 -23.45 -24.10
C ASN A 11 0.35 -22.58 -23.64
N TYR A 12 -0.01 -22.60 -22.35
CA TYR A 12 -1.07 -21.72 -21.83
C TYR A 12 -0.64 -20.26 -21.81
N ALA A 13 0.60 -19.95 -21.43
CA ALA A 13 1.15 -18.60 -21.51
C ALA A 13 1.04 -18.05 -22.93
N LYS A 14 1.53 -18.83 -23.92
CA LYS A 14 1.43 -18.48 -25.34
C LYS A 14 -0.02 -18.25 -25.81
N LYS A 15 -0.96 -19.11 -25.39
CA LYS A 15 -2.38 -18.93 -25.74
C LYS A 15 -2.98 -17.66 -25.11
N ALA A 16 -2.55 -17.29 -23.89
CA ALA A 16 -3.00 -16.07 -23.26
C ALA A 16 -2.49 -14.84 -24.03
N ASP A 17 -1.21 -14.85 -24.45
CA ASP A 17 -0.63 -13.78 -25.27
C ASP A 17 -1.36 -13.66 -26.63
N GLU A 18 -1.60 -14.78 -27.32
CA GLU A 18 -2.34 -14.80 -28.59
C GLU A 18 -3.79 -14.28 -28.43
N ALA A 19 -4.45 -14.57 -27.31
CA ALA A 19 -5.79 -14.07 -27.03
C ALA A 19 -5.78 -12.56 -26.73
N LEU A 20 -4.76 -12.06 -26.04
CA LEU A 20 -4.56 -10.63 -25.80
C LEU A 20 -4.33 -9.88 -27.12
N ASP A 21 -3.44 -10.36 -27.97
CA ASP A 21 -3.15 -9.76 -29.28
C ASP A 21 -4.41 -9.66 -30.16
N LYS A 22 -5.27 -10.66 -30.11
CA LYS A 22 -6.56 -10.70 -30.81
C LYS A 22 -7.66 -9.90 -30.12
N LYS A 23 -7.39 -9.36 -28.93
CA LYS A 23 -8.38 -8.70 -28.05
C LYS A 23 -9.63 -9.59 -27.83
N ASP A 24 -9.39 -10.87 -27.58
CA ASP A 24 -10.45 -11.87 -27.32
C ASP A 24 -10.67 -12.05 -25.81
N PRO A 25 -11.63 -11.32 -25.20
CA PRO A 25 -11.88 -11.39 -23.77
C PRO A 25 -12.43 -12.76 -23.34
N ASN A 26 -13.19 -13.44 -24.21
CA ASN A 26 -13.78 -14.73 -23.84
C ASN A 26 -12.69 -15.80 -23.66
N SER A 27 -11.75 -15.88 -24.58
CA SER A 27 -10.61 -16.79 -24.47
C SER A 27 -9.76 -16.48 -23.23
N LEU A 28 -9.51 -15.20 -22.93
CA LEU A 28 -8.77 -14.79 -21.73
C LEU A 28 -9.47 -15.23 -20.44
N TYR A 29 -10.77 -15.04 -20.36
CA TYR A 29 -11.56 -15.48 -19.20
C TYR A 29 -11.56 -17.00 -19.03
N GLU A 30 -11.78 -17.75 -20.12
CA GLU A 30 -11.74 -19.22 -20.12
C GLU A 30 -10.36 -19.76 -19.70
N ILE A 31 -9.27 -19.15 -20.17
CA ILE A 31 -7.91 -19.51 -19.76
C ILE A 31 -7.74 -19.28 -18.26
N SER A 32 -8.16 -18.14 -17.75
CA SER A 32 -8.07 -17.83 -16.32
C SER A 32 -8.81 -18.87 -15.47
N GLU A 33 -10.08 -19.14 -15.75
CA GLU A 33 -10.90 -20.11 -15.01
C GLU A 33 -10.28 -21.50 -15.03
N LYS A 34 -9.80 -21.92 -16.20
CA LYS A 34 -9.19 -23.24 -16.38
C LYS A 34 -7.89 -23.39 -15.61
N LEU A 35 -7.03 -22.37 -15.62
CA LEU A 35 -5.74 -22.41 -14.94
C LEU A 35 -5.88 -22.35 -13.43
N GLU A 36 -6.78 -21.52 -12.90
CA GLU A 36 -7.11 -21.52 -11.50
C GLU A 36 -7.54 -22.91 -11.02
N LYS A 37 -8.43 -23.59 -11.77
CA LYS A 37 -8.86 -24.93 -11.44
C LYS A 37 -7.73 -25.95 -11.51
N LEU A 38 -6.87 -25.89 -12.54
CA LEU A 38 -5.73 -26.78 -12.68
C LEU A 38 -4.67 -26.55 -11.60
N SER A 39 -4.53 -25.32 -11.10
CA SER A 39 -3.55 -25.00 -10.07
C SER A 39 -3.76 -25.82 -8.81
N THR A 40 -4.99 -26.19 -8.47
CA THR A 40 -5.31 -26.99 -7.28
C THR A 40 -4.63 -28.36 -7.26
N ASP A 41 -4.28 -28.91 -8.41
CA ASP A 41 -3.56 -30.18 -8.53
C ASP A 41 -2.07 -30.04 -8.15
N TYR A 42 -1.58 -28.81 -8.03
CA TYR A 42 -0.16 -28.49 -7.80
C TYR A 42 0.12 -27.75 -6.49
N VAL A 43 -0.80 -27.74 -5.55
CA VAL A 43 -0.66 -27.00 -4.26
C VAL A 43 0.62 -27.40 -3.52
N GLU A 44 1.01 -28.68 -3.57
CA GLU A 44 2.24 -29.17 -2.95
C GLU A 44 3.53 -28.73 -3.68
N SER A 45 3.40 -28.32 -4.95
CA SER A 45 4.51 -27.81 -5.76
C SER A 45 4.44 -26.29 -5.86
N LYS A 46 4.97 -25.57 -4.86
CA LYS A 46 4.85 -24.12 -4.68
C LYS A 46 5.04 -23.34 -5.98
N MET A 47 6.09 -23.64 -6.77
CA MET A 47 6.37 -22.90 -8.01
C MET A 47 5.41 -23.23 -9.15
N MET A 48 5.01 -24.52 -9.30
CA MET A 48 4.00 -24.87 -10.28
C MET A 48 2.67 -24.19 -9.95
N TYR A 49 2.24 -24.28 -8.70
CA TYR A 49 1.04 -23.61 -8.21
C TYR A 49 1.07 -22.10 -8.49
N ALA A 50 2.15 -21.43 -8.10
CA ALA A 50 2.34 -20.01 -8.32
C ALA A 50 2.29 -19.62 -9.80
N TYR A 51 2.90 -20.42 -10.70
CA TYR A 51 2.95 -20.11 -12.11
C TYR A 51 1.59 -20.29 -12.79
N TYR A 52 0.81 -21.33 -12.44
CA TYR A 52 -0.57 -21.46 -12.90
C TYR A 52 -1.42 -20.25 -12.48
N LEU A 53 -1.31 -19.84 -11.22
CA LEU A 53 -2.04 -18.67 -10.70
C LEU A 53 -1.60 -17.37 -11.36
N TYR A 54 -0.31 -17.23 -11.69
CA TYR A 54 0.19 -16.06 -12.40
C TYR A 54 -0.42 -15.89 -13.78
N ILE A 55 -0.41 -16.96 -14.59
CA ILE A 55 -1.02 -16.89 -15.93
C ILE A 55 -2.53 -16.67 -15.82
N SER A 56 -3.20 -17.31 -14.86
CA SER A 56 -4.61 -17.07 -14.57
C SER A 56 -4.89 -15.60 -14.21
N PHE A 57 -4.08 -15.03 -13.33
CA PHE A 57 -4.15 -13.63 -12.91
C PHE A 57 -3.96 -12.67 -14.08
N THR A 58 -2.92 -12.85 -14.86
CA THR A 58 -2.63 -11.97 -16.01
C THR A 58 -3.75 -12.05 -17.05
N SER A 59 -4.25 -13.25 -17.33
CA SER A 59 -5.38 -13.44 -18.25
C SER A 59 -6.65 -12.75 -17.75
N LEU A 60 -6.92 -12.81 -16.43
CA LEU A 60 -8.08 -12.15 -15.83
C LEU A 60 -7.94 -10.62 -15.88
N ASN A 61 -6.76 -10.08 -15.61
CA ASN A 61 -6.53 -8.64 -15.70
C ASN A 61 -6.71 -8.13 -17.14
N ASN A 62 -6.13 -8.83 -18.11
CA ASN A 62 -6.30 -8.47 -19.53
C ASN A 62 -7.77 -8.54 -19.96
N TYR A 63 -8.53 -9.51 -19.45
CA TYR A 63 -9.99 -9.57 -19.65
C TYR A 63 -10.67 -8.31 -19.08
N ILE A 64 -10.34 -7.95 -17.83
CA ILE A 64 -10.90 -6.76 -17.16
C ILE A 64 -10.60 -5.50 -17.97
N ASP A 65 -9.34 -5.31 -18.39
CA ASP A 65 -8.92 -4.13 -19.15
C ASP A 65 -9.65 -3.99 -20.49
N ILE A 66 -9.82 -5.09 -21.21
CA ILE A 66 -10.59 -5.08 -22.48
C ILE A 66 -12.06 -4.70 -22.22
N LYS A 67 -12.67 -5.26 -21.17
CA LYS A 67 -14.08 -4.96 -20.83
C LYS A 67 -14.27 -3.50 -20.38
N VAL A 68 -13.32 -2.96 -19.58
CA VAL A 68 -13.32 -1.54 -19.18
C VAL A 68 -13.23 -0.64 -20.40
N ASN A 69 -12.28 -0.91 -21.31
CA ASN A 69 -12.09 -0.11 -22.52
C ASN A 69 -13.32 -0.14 -23.44
N ASN A 70 -14.04 -1.26 -23.46
CA ASN A 70 -15.28 -1.41 -24.21
C ASN A 70 -16.52 -0.83 -23.50
N LYS A 71 -16.37 -0.29 -22.27
CA LYS A 71 -17.46 0.23 -21.43
C LYS A 71 -18.57 -0.81 -21.18
N GLU A 72 -18.20 -2.09 -21.10
CA GLU A 72 -19.14 -3.18 -20.83
C GLU A 72 -19.45 -3.29 -19.33
N THR A 73 -20.69 -3.60 -18.99
CA THR A 73 -21.10 -3.80 -17.59
C THR A 73 -20.74 -5.21 -17.14
N VAL A 74 -19.92 -5.34 -16.09
CA VAL A 74 -19.53 -6.60 -15.45
C VAL A 74 -19.51 -6.44 -13.93
N GLU A 75 -19.47 -7.55 -13.21
CA GLU A 75 -19.37 -7.55 -11.73
C GLU A 75 -17.92 -7.23 -11.29
N TRP A 76 -17.50 -5.96 -11.49
CA TRP A 76 -16.14 -5.48 -11.27
C TRP A 76 -15.57 -5.90 -9.92
N GLU A 77 -16.34 -5.74 -8.86
CA GLU A 77 -15.89 -6.04 -7.51
C GLU A 77 -15.43 -7.49 -7.37
N LYS A 78 -16.19 -8.44 -7.87
CA LYS A 78 -15.85 -9.87 -7.81
C LYS A 78 -14.63 -10.21 -8.66
N LEU A 79 -14.51 -9.60 -9.84
CA LEU A 79 -13.37 -9.82 -10.71
C LEU A 79 -12.07 -9.28 -10.10
N ILE A 80 -12.11 -8.09 -9.52
CA ILE A 80 -10.97 -7.49 -8.80
C ILE A 80 -10.60 -8.32 -7.56
N GLU A 81 -11.58 -8.74 -6.75
CA GLU A 81 -11.34 -9.64 -5.61
C GLU A 81 -10.61 -10.90 -6.04
N LYS A 82 -11.08 -11.53 -7.11
CA LYS A 82 -10.46 -12.72 -7.67
C LYS A 82 -9.05 -12.44 -8.17
N SER A 83 -8.85 -11.35 -8.87
CA SER A 83 -7.56 -10.92 -9.40
C SER A 83 -6.54 -10.69 -8.28
N LEU A 84 -6.92 -9.97 -7.22
CA LEU A 84 -6.11 -9.76 -6.02
C LEU A 84 -5.74 -11.08 -5.33
N PHE A 85 -6.69 -12.00 -5.22
CA PHE A 85 -6.45 -13.33 -4.64
C PHE A 85 -5.41 -14.11 -5.44
N LEU A 86 -5.57 -14.20 -6.76
CA LEU A 86 -4.66 -14.93 -7.64
C LEU A 86 -3.23 -14.36 -7.57
N ALA A 87 -3.09 -13.04 -7.67
CA ALA A 87 -1.80 -12.36 -7.60
C ALA A 87 -1.10 -12.58 -6.25
N ARG A 88 -1.79 -12.32 -5.15
CA ARG A 88 -1.24 -12.44 -3.78
C ARG A 88 -0.88 -13.88 -3.44
N THR A 89 -1.69 -14.83 -3.88
CA THR A 89 -1.40 -16.25 -3.65
C THR A 89 -0.17 -16.68 -4.46
N ALA A 90 -0.06 -16.26 -5.71
CA ALA A 90 1.12 -16.53 -6.53
C ALA A 90 2.39 -15.95 -5.91
N ILE A 91 2.38 -14.67 -5.50
CA ILE A 91 3.52 -14.00 -4.85
C ILE A 91 3.91 -14.72 -3.55
N ASN A 92 2.93 -14.99 -2.66
CA ASN A 92 3.22 -15.67 -1.41
C ASN A 92 3.83 -17.06 -1.62
N SER A 93 3.35 -17.84 -2.61
CA SER A 93 3.91 -19.17 -2.92
C SER A 93 5.34 -19.08 -3.46
N MET A 94 5.66 -18.05 -4.23
CA MET A 94 7.03 -17.77 -4.70
C MET A 94 7.93 -17.35 -3.54
N ASP A 95 7.46 -16.47 -2.64
CA ASP A 95 8.21 -16.04 -1.44
C ASP A 95 8.52 -17.23 -0.51
N GLU A 96 7.56 -18.13 -0.32
CA GLU A 96 7.76 -19.36 0.45
C GLU A 96 8.74 -20.32 -0.25
N TYR A 97 8.68 -20.42 -1.58
CA TYR A 97 9.62 -21.24 -2.32
C TYR A 97 11.06 -20.74 -2.21
N LEU A 98 11.27 -19.43 -2.32
CA LEU A 98 12.57 -18.79 -2.16
C LEU A 98 13.20 -19.00 -0.77
N LYS A 99 12.37 -19.10 0.28
CA LYS A 99 12.84 -19.32 1.66
C LYS A 99 13.25 -20.77 1.94
N ASP A 100 12.52 -21.71 1.37
CA ASP A 100 12.57 -23.12 1.76
C ASP A 100 13.39 -24.00 0.81
N THR A 101 13.85 -23.44 -0.33
CA THR A 101 14.44 -24.24 -1.41
C THR A 101 15.79 -23.67 -1.83
N GLU A 102 16.81 -24.53 -1.88
CA GLU A 102 18.05 -24.20 -2.58
C GLU A 102 17.82 -24.29 -4.09
N ILE A 103 18.04 -23.19 -4.80
CA ILE A 103 17.82 -23.06 -6.24
C ILE A 103 19.13 -22.84 -6.97
N ASP A 104 19.27 -23.46 -8.14
CA ASP A 104 20.43 -23.21 -9.01
C ASP A 104 20.31 -21.87 -9.76
N GLU A 105 21.44 -21.39 -10.32
CA GLU A 105 21.53 -20.10 -11.00
C GLU A 105 20.53 -19.98 -12.16
N ILE A 106 20.34 -21.03 -12.94
CA ILE A 106 19.43 -21.05 -14.09
C ILE A 106 17.97 -20.91 -13.59
N GLU A 107 17.63 -21.67 -12.56
CA GLU A 107 16.29 -21.63 -11.96
C GLU A 107 16.04 -20.25 -11.34
N TYR A 108 17.03 -19.65 -10.69
CA TYR A 108 16.95 -18.29 -10.14
C TYR A 108 16.63 -17.26 -11.20
N ILE A 109 17.26 -17.31 -12.38
CA ILE A 109 17.00 -16.39 -13.49
C ILE A 109 15.53 -16.47 -13.94
N TYR A 110 15.01 -17.70 -14.17
CA TYR A 110 13.61 -17.88 -14.56
C TYR A 110 12.64 -17.42 -13.48
N LEU A 111 12.90 -17.79 -12.22
CA LEU A 111 12.09 -17.39 -11.09
C LEU A 111 12.03 -15.87 -10.96
N ASN A 112 13.18 -15.20 -10.99
CA ASN A 112 13.27 -13.75 -10.85
C ASN A 112 12.50 -13.03 -11.98
N GLY A 113 12.59 -13.54 -13.21
CA GLY A 113 11.82 -12.99 -14.34
C GLY A 113 10.31 -13.07 -14.11
N ILE A 114 9.81 -14.24 -13.70
CA ILE A 114 8.38 -14.43 -13.41
C ILE A 114 7.95 -13.62 -12.18
N TYR A 115 8.74 -13.62 -11.12
CA TYR A 115 8.47 -12.88 -9.89
C TYR A 115 8.33 -11.38 -10.14
N ASN A 116 9.26 -10.80 -10.91
CA ASN A 116 9.19 -9.40 -11.31
C ASN A 116 7.93 -9.11 -12.14
N SER A 117 7.60 -10.00 -13.08
CA SER A 117 6.40 -9.83 -13.92
C SER A 117 5.10 -9.91 -13.10
N VAL A 118 4.98 -10.88 -12.18
CA VAL A 118 3.81 -11.02 -11.29
C VAL A 118 3.65 -9.76 -10.45
N LYS A 119 4.73 -9.31 -9.81
CA LYS A 119 4.70 -8.12 -8.95
C LYS A 119 4.39 -6.85 -9.72
N THR A 120 4.97 -6.67 -10.91
CA THR A 120 4.66 -5.52 -11.78
C THR A 120 3.17 -5.48 -12.13
N ASN A 121 2.61 -6.61 -12.58
CA ASN A 121 1.17 -6.69 -12.88
C ASN A 121 0.29 -6.49 -11.63
N TYR A 122 0.73 -6.95 -10.46
CA TYR A 122 0.03 -6.72 -9.21
C TYR A 122 0.05 -5.24 -8.80
N CYS A 123 1.16 -4.52 -8.98
CA CYS A 123 1.22 -3.08 -8.75
C CYS A 123 0.30 -2.32 -9.71
N ASN A 124 0.28 -2.68 -11.01
CA ASN A 124 -0.67 -2.10 -11.96
C ASN A 124 -2.13 -2.29 -11.51
N LEU A 125 -2.47 -3.48 -10.98
CA LEU A 125 -3.80 -3.72 -10.40
C LEU A 125 -4.05 -2.81 -9.19
N LEU A 126 -3.08 -2.63 -8.28
CA LEU A 126 -3.22 -1.72 -7.13
C LEU A 126 -3.49 -0.28 -7.56
N ILE A 127 -2.81 0.22 -8.60
CA ILE A 127 -3.07 1.54 -9.19
C ILE A 127 -4.49 1.64 -9.72
N SER A 128 -4.95 0.64 -10.49
CA SER A 128 -6.29 0.64 -11.09
C SER A 128 -7.43 0.69 -10.05
N ILE A 129 -7.14 0.26 -8.83
CA ILE A 129 -8.07 0.31 -7.69
C ILE A 129 -7.77 1.47 -6.72
N GLY A 130 -6.84 2.37 -7.04
CA GLY A 130 -6.55 3.58 -6.27
C GLY A 130 -5.58 3.42 -5.10
N LYS A 131 -4.87 2.30 -4.97
CA LYS A 131 -3.88 2.06 -3.90
C LYS A 131 -2.48 2.51 -4.34
N TYR A 132 -2.32 3.80 -4.60
CA TYR A 132 -1.11 4.39 -5.19
C TYR A 132 0.13 4.23 -4.31
N SER A 133 0.09 4.65 -3.04
CA SER A 133 1.25 4.56 -2.15
C SER A 133 1.72 3.12 -1.96
N SER A 134 0.79 2.18 -1.84
CA SER A 134 1.10 0.74 -1.76
C SER A 134 1.76 0.22 -3.04
N ALA A 135 1.26 0.62 -4.21
CA ALA A 135 1.80 0.23 -5.51
C ALA A 135 3.22 0.79 -5.72
N ILE A 136 3.41 2.10 -5.53
CA ILE A 136 4.69 2.79 -5.65
C ILE A 136 5.73 2.14 -4.73
N PHE A 137 5.36 1.86 -3.46
CA PHE A 137 6.26 1.22 -2.50
C PHE A 137 6.77 -0.16 -2.95
N GLU A 138 5.90 -1.00 -3.55
CA GLU A 138 6.32 -2.30 -4.08
C GLU A 138 7.06 -2.17 -5.42
N MET A 139 6.61 -1.28 -6.33
CA MET A 139 7.23 -1.09 -7.64
C MET A 139 8.65 -0.53 -7.55
N ARG A 140 8.94 0.35 -6.58
CA ARG A 140 10.29 0.86 -6.33
C ARG A 140 11.30 -0.25 -6.06
N LYS A 141 10.91 -1.27 -5.29
CA LYS A 141 11.77 -2.43 -5.00
C LYS A 141 12.13 -3.21 -6.28
N LEU A 142 11.20 -3.26 -7.23
CA LEU A 142 11.41 -3.91 -8.52
C LEU A 142 12.26 -3.05 -9.46
N ALA A 143 12.08 -1.74 -9.43
CA ALA A 143 12.84 -0.80 -10.25
C ALA A 143 14.34 -0.84 -9.95
N THR A 144 14.75 -1.17 -8.71
CA THR A 144 16.17 -1.36 -8.35
C THR A 144 16.86 -2.53 -9.07
N SER A 145 16.11 -3.43 -9.69
CA SER A 145 16.64 -4.56 -10.47
C SER A 145 17.06 -4.21 -11.90
N GLN A 146 16.97 -2.93 -12.29
CA GLN A 146 17.21 -2.45 -13.67
C GLN A 146 16.27 -3.11 -14.71
N PHE A 147 15.09 -3.50 -14.27
CA PHE A 147 14.05 -4.06 -15.13
C PHE A 147 13.24 -2.91 -15.76
N GLY A 148 13.47 -2.63 -17.04
CA GLY A 148 12.90 -1.48 -17.76
C GLY A 148 11.37 -1.36 -17.65
N MET A 149 10.63 -2.48 -17.66
CA MET A 149 9.18 -2.47 -17.44
C MET A 149 8.80 -1.95 -16.06
N ALA A 150 9.53 -2.34 -15.01
CA ALA A 150 9.24 -1.86 -13.66
C ALA A 150 9.59 -0.38 -13.50
N ILE A 151 10.70 0.08 -14.09
CA ILE A 151 11.10 1.49 -14.07
C ILE A 151 10.07 2.35 -14.81
N GLY A 152 9.66 1.94 -16.01
CA GLY A 152 8.69 2.68 -16.81
C GLY A 152 7.29 2.69 -16.20
N ASN A 153 6.84 1.57 -15.62
CA ASN A 153 5.57 1.53 -14.89
C ASN A 153 5.63 2.41 -13.64
N LEU A 154 6.75 2.39 -12.89
CA LEU A 154 6.92 3.29 -11.74
C LEU A 154 6.82 4.76 -12.17
N GLY A 155 7.48 5.14 -13.28
CA GLY A 155 7.36 6.49 -13.85
C GLY A 155 5.92 6.85 -14.19
N THR A 156 5.17 5.92 -14.79
CA THR A 156 3.75 6.09 -15.12
C THR A 156 2.89 6.24 -13.85
N GLU A 157 3.13 5.39 -12.85
CA GLU A 157 2.40 5.44 -11.57
C GLU A 157 2.60 6.77 -10.85
N ILE A 158 3.85 7.27 -10.84
CA ILE A 158 4.17 8.57 -10.26
C ILE A 158 3.52 9.71 -11.05
N PHE A 159 3.49 9.63 -12.38
CA PHE A 159 2.78 10.60 -13.22
C PHE A 159 1.30 10.66 -12.84
N ASP A 160 0.63 9.51 -12.77
CA ASP A 160 -0.79 9.44 -12.43
C ASP A 160 -1.06 9.89 -10.98
N TYR A 161 -0.16 9.57 -10.06
CA TYR A 161 -0.21 10.04 -8.67
C TYR A 161 -0.10 11.56 -8.59
N ALA A 162 0.83 12.16 -9.34
CA ALA A 162 1.01 13.60 -9.44
C ALA A 162 -0.24 14.32 -9.99
N CYS A 163 -1.01 13.68 -10.88
CA CYS A 163 -2.26 14.26 -11.38
C CYS A 163 -3.27 14.55 -10.26
N PHE A 164 -3.27 13.77 -9.19
CA PHE A 164 -4.15 13.95 -8.02
C PHE A 164 -3.52 14.83 -6.94
N ASP A 165 -2.22 15.05 -6.99
CA ASP A 165 -1.53 15.92 -6.02
C ASP A 165 -1.88 17.38 -6.28
N TYR A 166 -2.20 18.09 -5.20
CA TYR A 166 -2.54 19.51 -5.18
C TYR A 166 -1.55 20.32 -4.34
N THR A 167 -0.52 19.66 -3.80
CA THR A 167 0.54 20.25 -2.98
C THR A 167 1.67 20.80 -3.86
N ASP A 168 2.60 21.51 -3.25
CA ASP A 168 3.81 22.01 -3.92
C ASP A 168 4.72 20.89 -4.44
N ASN A 169 4.46 19.64 -4.04
CA ASN A 169 5.21 18.47 -4.48
C ASN A 169 4.89 18.04 -5.92
N LYS A 170 3.78 18.47 -6.47
CA LYS A 170 3.28 18.04 -7.78
C LYS A 170 4.33 18.17 -8.89
N GLU A 171 5.02 19.30 -8.95
CA GLU A 171 6.07 19.53 -9.96
C GLU A 171 7.24 18.56 -9.77
N SER A 172 7.68 18.35 -8.52
CA SER A 172 8.75 17.39 -8.20
C SER A 172 8.36 15.97 -8.59
N LEU A 173 7.10 15.56 -8.36
CA LEU A 173 6.59 14.26 -8.77
C LEU A 173 6.65 14.10 -10.30
N TYR A 174 6.27 15.11 -11.06
CA TYR A 174 6.38 15.09 -12.53
C TYR A 174 7.83 15.00 -13.01
N LYS A 175 8.78 15.68 -12.35
CA LYS A 175 10.22 15.56 -12.65
C LYS A 175 10.72 14.13 -12.42
N TYR A 176 10.34 13.50 -11.32
CA TYR A 176 10.64 12.09 -11.06
C TYR A 176 10.02 11.14 -12.10
N ALA A 177 8.75 11.35 -12.43
CA ALA A 177 8.07 10.57 -13.45
C ALA A 177 8.81 10.65 -14.79
N TYR A 178 9.16 11.86 -15.24
CA TYR A 178 9.89 12.08 -16.47
C TYR A 178 11.23 11.32 -16.49
N GLN A 179 12.06 11.53 -15.47
CA GLN A 179 13.39 10.90 -15.38
C GLN A 179 13.31 9.37 -15.36
N LEU A 180 12.28 8.79 -14.70
CA LEU A 180 12.08 7.34 -14.67
C LEU A 180 11.63 6.81 -16.04
N LEU A 181 10.73 7.51 -16.73
CA LEU A 181 10.26 7.14 -18.05
C LEU A 181 11.40 7.22 -19.07
N ASP A 182 12.18 8.30 -19.04
CA ASP A 182 13.37 8.48 -19.89
C ASP A 182 14.42 7.39 -19.62
N THR A 183 14.70 7.12 -18.34
CA THR A 183 15.61 6.03 -17.94
C THR A 183 15.11 4.67 -18.44
N ALA A 184 13.80 4.39 -18.31
CA ALA A 184 13.23 3.12 -18.79
C ALA A 184 13.45 2.92 -20.28
N LEU A 185 13.32 3.97 -21.08
CA LEU A 185 13.54 3.92 -22.53
C LEU A 185 14.99 3.62 -22.89
N THR A 186 15.98 3.85 -22.01
CA THR A 186 17.36 3.42 -22.21
C THR A 186 17.57 1.92 -22.01
N TYR A 187 16.70 1.24 -21.25
CA TYR A 187 16.72 -0.21 -21.00
C TYR A 187 15.82 -0.98 -21.99
N GLU A 188 15.93 -0.66 -23.28
CA GLU A 188 15.06 -1.17 -24.34
C GLU A 188 14.86 -2.69 -24.34
N ASP A 189 15.93 -3.46 -24.10
CA ASP A 189 15.90 -4.93 -24.15
C ASP A 189 15.07 -5.57 -23.03
N SER A 190 14.83 -4.83 -21.94
CA SER A 190 14.02 -5.29 -20.80
C SER A 190 12.58 -4.78 -20.84
N ILE A 191 12.18 -4.04 -21.88
CA ILE A 191 10.80 -3.66 -22.15
C ILE A 191 10.17 -4.69 -23.08
N VAL A 192 9.52 -5.66 -22.50
CA VAL A 192 9.01 -6.85 -23.22
C VAL A 192 7.83 -6.52 -24.14
N HIS A 193 7.02 -5.51 -23.83
CA HIS A 193 5.80 -5.21 -24.58
C HIS A 193 6.01 -4.02 -25.55
N PRO A 194 5.82 -4.19 -26.88
CA PRO A 194 6.07 -3.12 -27.86
C PRO A 194 5.27 -1.83 -27.59
N ASN A 195 4.02 -1.95 -27.12
CA ASN A 195 3.17 -0.80 -26.83
C ASN A 195 3.59 -0.03 -25.58
N ALA A 196 4.38 -0.63 -24.67
CA ALA A 196 4.83 0.03 -23.45
C ALA A 196 5.75 1.21 -23.75
N LYS A 197 6.68 1.07 -24.73
CA LYS A 197 7.56 2.17 -25.14
C LYS A 197 6.77 3.37 -25.65
N ALA A 198 5.80 3.14 -26.52
CA ALA A 198 4.94 4.20 -27.04
C ALA A 198 4.10 4.86 -25.93
N PHE A 199 3.67 4.07 -24.95
CA PHE A 199 2.92 4.56 -23.80
C PHE A 199 3.80 5.42 -22.88
N TYR A 200 5.04 5.00 -22.59
CA TYR A 200 5.98 5.79 -21.80
C TYR A 200 6.33 7.11 -22.51
N GLN A 201 6.60 7.04 -23.83
CA GLN A 201 6.87 8.23 -24.63
C GLN A 201 5.69 9.21 -24.60
N SER A 202 4.45 8.73 -24.71
CA SER A 202 3.27 9.60 -24.66
C SER A 202 3.12 10.37 -23.35
N LYS A 203 3.60 9.81 -22.23
CA LYS A 203 3.61 10.51 -20.93
C LYS A 203 4.71 11.57 -20.88
N ILE A 204 5.89 11.28 -21.47
CA ILE A 204 6.96 12.26 -21.63
C ILE A 204 6.47 13.43 -22.49
N ASP A 205 5.85 13.15 -23.63
CA ASP A 205 5.32 14.18 -24.56
C ASP A 205 4.34 15.13 -23.85
N ILE A 206 3.47 14.59 -22.97
CA ILE A 206 2.55 15.41 -22.15
C ILE A 206 3.31 16.33 -21.18
N LEU A 207 4.40 15.83 -20.57
CA LEU A 207 5.22 16.63 -19.65
C LEU A 207 6.02 17.72 -20.38
N ASP A 208 6.48 17.43 -21.60
CA ASP A 208 7.19 18.40 -22.46
C ASP A 208 6.30 19.57 -22.90
N GLU A 209 4.96 19.40 -22.89
CA GLU A 209 4.01 20.48 -23.18
C GLU A 209 3.82 21.48 -22.02
N ILE A 210 4.37 21.19 -20.84
CA ILE A 210 4.25 22.07 -19.66
C ILE A 210 5.23 23.26 -19.81
N ASP A 211 4.71 24.48 -19.78
CA ASP A 211 5.49 25.70 -19.89
C ASP A 211 6.60 25.78 -18.82
N ASN A 212 7.83 26.04 -19.25
CA ASN A 212 9.03 26.14 -18.41
C ASN A 212 9.37 24.87 -17.59
N PHE A 213 8.86 23.70 -17.97
CA PHE A 213 9.20 22.46 -17.31
C PHE A 213 10.62 22.01 -17.63
N ASN A 214 11.45 21.84 -16.59
CA ASN A 214 12.80 21.29 -16.71
C ASN A 214 12.92 20.04 -15.83
N PRO A 215 12.84 18.83 -16.39
CA PRO A 215 12.85 17.59 -15.63
C PRO A 215 14.15 17.32 -14.88
N TYR A 216 15.26 17.92 -15.30
CA TYR A 216 16.59 17.73 -14.72
C TYR A 216 17.04 18.88 -13.79
N ASP A 217 16.24 19.96 -13.69
CA ASP A 217 16.45 21.04 -12.73
C ASP A 217 15.90 20.66 -11.36
N THR A 218 16.55 19.71 -10.70
CA THR A 218 16.12 19.20 -9.41
C THR A 218 17.32 18.79 -8.57
N GLU A 219 17.24 19.00 -7.26
CA GLU A 219 18.21 18.47 -6.29
C GLU A 219 18.09 16.92 -6.17
N TYR A 220 17.04 16.34 -6.75
CA TYR A 220 16.69 14.93 -6.65
C TYR A 220 17.16 14.18 -7.88
N ASN A 221 17.79 13.04 -7.67
CA ASN A 221 18.33 12.20 -8.74
C ASN A 221 17.67 10.82 -8.70
N VAL A 222 17.07 10.42 -9.82
CA VAL A 222 16.47 9.09 -9.99
C VAL A 222 17.48 7.96 -9.76
N GLU A 223 18.77 8.17 -10.02
CA GLU A 223 19.80 7.18 -9.69
C GLU A 223 19.80 6.80 -8.21
N SER A 224 19.42 7.72 -7.32
CA SER A 224 19.32 7.42 -5.87
C SER A 224 18.16 6.48 -5.55
N ILE A 225 17.08 6.54 -6.34
CA ILE A 225 15.91 5.66 -6.20
C ILE A 225 16.23 4.26 -6.70
N LEU A 226 17.01 4.16 -7.80
CA LEU A 226 17.34 2.91 -8.47
C LEU A 226 18.51 2.15 -7.82
N LYS A 227 19.22 2.74 -6.85
CA LYS A 227 20.34 2.08 -6.14
C LYS A 227 19.83 1.22 -4.99
N LYS A 228 20.14 -0.07 -5.05
CA LYS A 228 19.72 -1.11 -4.09
C LYS A 228 20.34 -0.96 -2.68
N ASP A 229 21.44 -0.20 -2.53
CA ASP A 229 22.35 -0.32 -1.38
C ASP A 229 21.91 0.45 -0.10
N ARG A 230 20.74 1.08 -0.07
CA ARG A 230 20.37 1.94 1.07
C ARG A 230 19.45 1.30 2.11
N LEU A 231 18.65 0.31 1.74
CA LEU A 231 17.69 -0.33 2.67
C LEU A 231 18.36 -1.36 3.61
N ASP A 232 19.48 -1.95 3.20
CA ASP A 232 20.09 -3.08 3.93
C ASP A 232 21.19 -2.66 4.91
N ASN A 233 21.66 -1.39 4.92
CA ASN A 233 22.87 -0.97 5.64
C ASN A 233 22.66 0.11 6.71
N TYR A 234 21.41 0.52 7.00
CA TYR A 234 21.20 1.52 8.03
C TYR A 234 21.19 0.88 9.43
N ASN A 235 22.29 1.03 10.12
CA ASN A 235 22.38 0.69 11.55
C ASN A 235 21.85 1.87 12.37
N PHE A 236 20.58 1.82 12.75
CA PHE A 236 20.03 2.76 13.73
C PHE A 236 20.88 2.74 14.99
N THR A 237 21.44 3.87 15.35
CA THR A 237 22.19 3.97 16.61
C THR A 237 21.22 3.81 17.78
N ASN A 238 21.67 3.20 18.88
CA ASN A 238 20.86 3.00 20.10
C ASN A 238 20.48 4.31 20.82
N ASN A 239 20.66 5.45 20.17
CA ASN A 239 20.31 6.77 20.68
C ASN A 239 19.14 7.33 19.89
N ILE A 240 18.06 7.69 20.60
CA ILE A 240 16.91 8.38 20.02
C ILE A 240 17.30 9.82 19.79
N THR A 241 17.73 10.16 18.57
CA THR A 241 17.96 11.52 18.12
C THR A 241 16.83 11.97 17.19
N ASN A 242 16.72 13.28 16.98
CA ASN A 242 15.76 13.83 16.01
C ASN A 242 16.10 13.38 14.58
N GLU A 243 17.38 13.30 14.24
CA GLU A 243 17.89 12.87 12.93
C GLU A 243 17.56 11.40 12.69
N ASP A 244 17.92 10.50 13.61
CA ASP A 244 17.60 9.05 13.51
C ASP A 244 16.10 8.79 13.34
N TYR A 245 15.26 9.57 14.01
CA TYR A 245 13.81 9.45 13.88
C TYR A 245 13.32 9.82 12.47
N TRP A 246 13.79 10.95 11.91
CA TRP A 246 13.36 11.37 10.59
C TRP A 246 13.93 10.50 9.47
N ASP A 247 15.12 9.96 9.65
CA ASP A 247 15.70 8.97 8.74
C ASP A 247 14.85 7.69 8.73
N TRP A 248 14.49 7.19 9.91
CA TRP A 248 13.59 6.05 10.02
C TRP A 248 12.21 6.32 9.40
N VAL A 249 11.66 7.51 9.60
CA VAL A 249 10.39 7.94 8.99
C VAL A 249 10.50 7.92 7.47
N ALA A 250 11.56 8.50 6.93
CA ALA A 250 11.80 8.59 5.50
C ALA A 250 11.95 7.20 4.86
N GLU A 251 12.82 6.36 5.42
CA GLU A 251 13.11 5.02 4.90
C GLU A 251 11.90 4.08 4.89
N ASN A 252 11.03 4.21 5.89
CA ASN A 252 9.81 3.41 5.97
C ASN A 252 8.63 4.03 5.22
N SER A 253 8.82 5.15 4.49
CA SER A 253 7.75 5.89 3.80
C SER A 253 6.60 6.26 4.74
N LEU A 254 6.92 6.93 5.87
CA LEU A 254 5.96 7.25 6.93
C LEU A 254 5.70 8.76 7.09
N ALA A 255 6.38 9.65 6.37
CA ALA A 255 6.08 11.07 6.42
C ALA A 255 4.74 11.37 5.70
N LEU A 256 3.93 12.26 6.26
CA LEU A 256 2.73 12.78 5.60
C LEU A 256 3.12 13.80 4.53
N ASN A 257 3.72 13.27 3.49
CA ASN A 257 4.22 14.01 2.34
C ASN A 257 4.28 13.05 1.13
N THR A 258 3.78 13.45 -0.02
CA THR A 258 3.71 12.61 -1.23
C THR A 258 5.08 12.28 -1.81
N ILE A 259 6.08 13.14 -1.64
CA ILE A 259 7.45 12.87 -2.08
C ILE A 259 8.06 11.67 -1.35
N ASN A 260 7.69 11.43 -0.09
CA ASN A 260 8.23 10.28 0.67
C ASN A 260 7.78 8.91 0.12
N ASP A 261 6.82 8.84 -0.78
CA ASP A 261 6.52 7.62 -1.53
C ASP A 261 7.63 7.28 -2.53
N ILE A 262 8.39 8.27 -2.97
CA ILE A 262 9.35 8.16 -4.06
C ILE A 262 10.78 8.29 -3.58
N ASP A 263 11.09 9.31 -2.77
CA ASP A 263 12.44 9.59 -2.31
C ASP A 263 12.56 9.49 -0.79
N TYR A 264 13.44 8.61 -0.34
CA TYR A 264 13.79 8.46 1.08
C TYR A 264 14.74 9.56 1.60
N MET A 265 15.46 10.21 0.68
CA MET A 265 16.52 11.16 0.99
C MET A 265 16.09 12.62 0.83
N ALA A 266 14.81 12.84 0.50
CA ALA A 266 14.32 14.19 0.39
C ALA A 266 14.59 14.95 1.70
N LYS A 267 15.47 15.94 1.65
CA LYS A 267 15.91 16.76 2.80
C LYS A 267 14.75 17.39 3.57
N ASN A 268 13.54 17.36 2.99
CA ASN A 268 12.33 17.97 3.49
C ASN A 268 11.20 16.95 3.72
N ASN A 269 11.51 15.69 4.06
CA ASN A 269 10.51 14.68 4.42
C ASN A 269 9.79 15.02 5.73
N GLN A 270 9.07 16.14 5.73
CA GLN A 270 8.26 16.61 6.85
C GLN A 270 6.77 16.29 6.60
N ASP A 271 5.97 16.39 7.64
CA ASP A 271 4.53 16.17 7.58
C ASP A 271 3.80 17.39 7.01
N THR A 272 4.03 17.72 5.75
CA THR A 272 3.49 18.92 5.09
C THR A 272 2.08 18.74 4.53
N LEU A 273 1.56 17.50 4.47
CA LEU A 273 0.23 17.24 3.95
C LEU A 273 -0.85 18.03 4.70
N HIS A 274 -1.72 18.69 3.97
CA HIS A 274 -2.83 19.47 4.50
C HIS A 274 -4.11 19.14 3.71
N LEU A 275 -5.30 19.48 4.22
CA LEU A 275 -6.52 19.35 3.44
C LEU A 275 -6.56 20.36 2.29
N PRO A 276 -7.08 19.99 1.12
CA PRO A 276 -7.35 20.94 0.05
C PRO A 276 -8.45 21.93 0.46
N ASN A 277 -8.64 22.95 -0.36
CA ASN A 277 -9.71 23.91 -0.16
C ASN A 277 -11.07 23.19 -0.22
N ILE A 278 -11.93 23.45 0.76
CA ILE A 278 -13.26 22.84 0.88
C ILE A 278 -14.32 23.90 0.78
N LEU A 279 -15.32 23.63 -0.05
CA LEU A 279 -16.53 24.45 -0.17
C LEU A 279 -17.53 24.06 0.94
N THR A 280 -17.73 24.93 1.91
CA THR A 280 -18.60 24.65 3.07
C THR A 280 -19.40 25.88 3.49
N SER A 281 -20.43 25.67 4.28
CA SER A 281 -21.19 26.78 4.87
C SER A 281 -20.36 27.56 5.90
N ILE A 282 -20.64 28.85 6.05
CA ILE A 282 -19.95 29.74 7.00
C ILE A 282 -19.99 29.17 8.44
N ASN A 283 -21.07 28.49 8.81
CA ASN A 283 -21.22 27.91 10.16
C ASN A 283 -20.32 26.72 10.42
N ASN A 284 -19.78 26.06 9.37
CA ASN A 284 -18.95 24.86 9.47
C ASN A 284 -17.56 25.04 8.87
N HIS A 285 -17.14 26.27 8.62
CA HIS A 285 -15.95 26.60 7.82
C HIS A 285 -14.65 25.96 8.28
N SER A 286 -14.46 25.74 9.59
CA SER A 286 -13.21 25.19 10.15
C SER A 286 -13.34 23.74 10.65
N SER A 287 -14.54 23.17 10.66
CA SER A 287 -14.78 21.87 11.33
C SER A 287 -13.99 20.73 10.68
N PHE A 288 -13.95 20.67 9.35
CA PHE A 288 -13.23 19.62 8.64
C PHE A 288 -11.72 19.72 8.83
N TYR A 289 -11.19 20.95 8.85
CA TYR A 289 -9.76 21.19 9.15
C TYR A 289 -9.44 20.77 10.59
N GLY A 290 -10.34 21.04 11.56
CA GLY A 290 -10.19 20.59 12.94
C GLY A 290 -10.16 19.07 13.09
N ILE A 291 -11.05 18.36 12.40
CA ILE A 291 -11.05 16.88 12.38
C ILE A 291 -9.77 16.36 11.74
N PHE A 292 -9.33 16.96 10.63
CA PHE A 292 -8.10 16.57 9.95
C PHE A 292 -6.86 16.83 10.80
N ASN A 293 -6.78 17.96 11.47
CA ASN A 293 -5.68 18.28 12.39
C ASN A 293 -5.57 17.23 13.49
N GLN A 294 -6.71 16.78 14.05
CA GLN A 294 -6.73 15.69 15.03
C GLN A 294 -6.19 14.39 14.42
N ILE A 295 -6.66 13.98 13.22
CA ILE A 295 -6.19 12.78 12.52
C ILE A 295 -4.68 12.86 12.30
N LYS A 296 -4.18 13.99 11.79
CA LYS A 296 -2.76 14.22 11.53
C LYS A 296 -1.92 14.13 12.80
N GLN A 297 -2.35 14.77 13.89
CA GLN A 297 -1.64 14.75 15.17
C GLN A 297 -1.65 13.34 15.80
N GLU A 298 -2.79 12.65 15.80
CA GLU A 298 -2.90 11.27 16.30
C GLU A 298 -1.97 10.32 15.51
N TYR A 299 -1.89 10.50 14.18
CA TYR A 299 -0.97 9.75 13.33
C TYR A 299 0.50 9.99 13.69
N CYS A 300 0.92 11.26 13.73
CA CYS A 300 2.31 11.62 14.05
C CYS A 300 2.70 11.12 15.45
N SER A 301 1.79 11.20 16.42
CA SER A 301 2.01 10.71 17.78
C SER A 301 2.14 9.19 17.82
N ALA A 302 1.25 8.45 17.14
CA ALA A 302 1.32 6.99 17.07
C ALA A 302 2.63 6.51 16.41
N ARG A 303 3.05 7.18 15.33
CA ARG A 303 4.31 6.90 14.64
C ARG A 303 5.52 7.09 15.55
N TYR A 304 5.57 8.21 16.30
CA TYR A 304 6.68 8.48 17.23
C TYR A 304 6.70 7.47 18.40
N ILE A 305 5.55 7.18 18.99
CA ILE A 305 5.46 6.21 20.09
C ILE A 305 5.89 4.81 19.62
N LEU A 306 5.58 4.43 18.37
CA LEU A 306 6.07 3.18 17.79
C LEU A 306 7.59 3.18 17.70
N TYR A 307 8.18 4.22 17.11
CA TYR A 307 9.64 4.38 17.00
C TYR A 307 10.31 4.29 18.37
N GLU A 308 9.82 5.04 19.35
CA GLU A 308 10.35 5.05 20.71
C GLU A 308 10.25 3.67 21.35
N GLY A 309 9.13 2.95 21.16
CA GLY A 309 8.97 1.59 21.66
C GLY A 309 9.91 0.58 21.02
N MET A 310 10.26 0.76 19.74
CA MET A 310 11.16 -0.16 19.02
C MET A 310 12.64 0.05 19.35
N TYR A 311 13.07 1.30 19.50
CA TYR A 311 14.50 1.66 19.55
C TYR A 311 14.99 2.15 20.93
N ASN A 312 14.10 2.38 21.89
CA ASN A 312 14.52 2.71 23.25
C ASN A 312 14.86 1.44 24.04
N ASN A 313 16.13 1.09 24.04
CA ASN A 313 16.61 -0.12 24.74
C ASN A 313 16.94 0.10 26.23
N LYS A 314 16.61 1.27 26.80
CA LYS A 314 16.88 1.55 28.22
C LYS A 314 15.71 1.08 29.08
N ASN A 315 16.03 0.42 30.18
CA ASN A 315 15.04 0.17 31.22
C ASN A 315 14.51 1.51 31.74
N HIS A 316 13.20 1.65 31.76
CA HIS A 316 12.56 2.85 32.24
C HIS A 316 12.32 2.75 33.74
N PHE A 317 12.45 3.83 34.48
CA PHE A 317 12.25 3.85 35.94
C PHE A 317 10.86 3.37 36.36
N SER A 318 9.84 3.47 35.48
CA SER A 318 8.48 2.96 35.77
C SER A 318 8.37 1.44 35.77
N ASP A 319 9.38 0.75 35.22
CA ASP A 319 9.44 -0.71 35.22
C ASP A 319 10.14 -1.24 36.52
N GLU A 320 10.79 -0.33 37.28
CA GLU A 320 11.41 -0.68 38.55
C GLU A 320 10.35 -1.05 39.58
N ASN A 321 10.65 -2.08 40.37
CA ASN A 321 9.75 -2.60 41.40
C ASN A 321 8.38 -3.12 40.90
N VAL A 322 8.26 -3.40 39.60
CA VAL A 322 7.15 -4.16 39.04
C VAL A 322 7.50 -5.65 39.13
N TYR A 323 7.00 -6.30 40.17
CA TYR A 323 7.32 -7.72 40.42
C TYR A 323 6.46 -8.63 39.56
N LEU A 324 7.10 -9.26 38.56
CA LEU A 324 6.46 -10.21 37.65
C LEU A 324 6.91 -11.65 37.99
N VAL A 325 6.00 -12.60 37.80
CA VAL A 325 6.32 -14.02 37.98
C VAL A 325 7.07 -14.52 36.74
N ASN A 326 8.17 -15.23 36.97
CA ASN A 326 8.91 -15.87 35.88
C ASN A 326 8.14 -17.09 35.37
N THR A 327 7.69 -17.03 34.12
CA THR A 327 6.94 -18.08 33.42
C THR A 327 7.82 -19.07 32.67
N ILE A 328 9.15 -18.92 32.78
CA ILE A 328 10.20 -19.83 32.22
C ILE A 328 10.31 -19.77 30.67
N ASP A 329 9.37 -19.14 29.99
CA ASP A 329 9.34 -19.02 28.54
C ASP A 329 9.80 -17.64 28.02
N TYR A 330 10.40 -16.85 28.88
CA TYR A 330 11.10 -15.60 28.58
C TYR A 330 10.29 -14.56 27.78
N PRO A 331 9.04 -14.26 28.15
CA PRO A 331 8.29 -13.20 27.45
C PRO A 331 8.91 -11.83 27.75
N LYS A 332 8.83 -10.94 26.77
CA LYS A 332 9.26 -9.55 26.92
C LYS A 332 8.17 -8.73 27.63
N TYR A 333 8.54 -8.13 28.73
CA TYR A 333 7.73 -7.13 29.44
C TYR A 333 8.51 -5.81 29.53
N GLY A 334 7.79 -4.72 29.78
CA GLY A 334 8.36 -3.40 29.99
C GLY A 334 7.68 -2.34 29.16
N LEU A 335 7.95 -1.09 29.51
CA LEU A 335 7.32 0.08 28.89
C LEU A 335 7.51 0.12 27.37
N ASN A 336 8.63 -0.36 26.86
CA ASN A 336 8.91 -0.34 25.42
C ASN A 336 7.92 -1.23 24.64
N ILE A 337 7.62 -2.42 25.12
CA ILE A 337 6.61 -3.29 24.53
C ILE A 337 5.22 -2.67 24.64
N GLU A 338 4.90 -2.06 25.78
CA GLU A 338 3.60 -1.40 25.96
C GLU A 338 3.47 -0.13 25.07
N ARG A 339 4.57 0.59 24.79
CA ARG A 339 4.58 1.67 23.79
C ARG A 339 4.25 1.16 22.40
N VAL A 340 4.86 0.06 21.95
CA VAL A 340 4.52 -0.56 20.66
C VAL A 340 3.04 -0.93 20.60
N LYS A 341 2.51 -1.57 21.65
CA LYS A 341 1.08 -1.91 21.75
C LYS A 341 0.18 -0.67 21.77
N ALA A 342 0.58 0.41 22.47
CA ALA A 342 -0.17 1.67 22.54
C ALA A 342 -0.19 2.36 21.17
N ALA A 343 0.97 2.43 20.48
CA ALA A 343 1.06 2.96 19.12
C ALA A 343 0.16 2.20 18.16
N TYR A 344 0.15 0.87 18.27
CA TYR A 344 -0.69 0.00 17.46
C TYR A 344 -2.19 0.30 17.65
N ARG A 345 -2.64 0.43 18.91
CA ARG A 345 -4.04 0.81 19.22
C ARG A 345 -4.38 2.19 18.68
N SER A 346 -3.49 3.16 18.87
CA SER A 346 -3.70 4.54 18.41
C SER A 346 -3.77 4.61 16.88
N ALA A 347 -2.86 3.94 16.18
CA ALA A 347 -2.88 3.85 14.73
C ALA A 347 -4.17 3.19 14.22
N TYR A 348 -4.60 2.12 14.88
CA TYR A 348 -5.85 1.44 14.48
C TYR A 348 -7.10 2.32 14.69
N ALA A 349 -7.12 3.17 15.70
CA ALA A 349 -8.22 4.10 15.94
C ALA A 349 -8.38 5.15 14.81
N LEU A 350 -7.31 5.44 14.05
CA LEU A 350 -7.37 6.36 12.91
C LEU A 350 -8.34 5.92 11.83
N PHE A 351 -8.56 4.61 11.64
CA PHE A 351 -9.56 4.12 10.71
C PHE A 351 -10.95 4.70 11.03
N ASP A 352 -11.35 4.66 12.27
CA ASP A 352 -12.65 5.17 12.68
C ASP A 352 -12.73 6.70 12.64
N ARG A 353 -11.61 7.42 12.88
CA ARG A 353 -11.52 8.88 12.68
C ARG A 353 -11.73 9.27 11.23
N ILE A 354 -11.09 8.54 10.30
CA ILE A 354 -11.27 8.73 8.86
C ILE A 354 -12.71 8.40 8.46
N GLY A 355 -13.28 7.30 9.00
CA GLY A 355 -14.69 6.97 8.81
C GLY A 355 -15.63 8.09 9.28
N TYR A 356 -15.33 8.70 10.42
CA TYR A 356 -16.10 9.84 10.94
C TYR A 356 -16.01 11.06 10.00
N PHE A 357 -14.80 11.39 9.52
CA PHE A 357 -14.62 12.46 8.54
C PHE A 357 -15.48 12.22 7.30
N LEU A 358 -15.38 11.03 6.69
CA LEU A 358 -16.13 10.68 5.48
C LEU A 358 -17.64 10.72 5.70
N ASN A 359 -18.15 10.24 6.86
CA ASN A 359 -19.55 10.31 7.21
C ASN A 359 -20.07 11.76 7.24
N LYS A 360 -19.28 12.68 7.80
CA LYS A 360 -19.65 14.10 7.87
C LYS A 360 -19.51 14.80 6.52
N TYR A 361 -18.43 14.53 5.81
CA TYR A 361 -18.12 15.18 4.52
C TYR A 361 -19.13 14.81 3.44
N PHE A 362 -19.43 13.53 3.27
CA PHE A 362 -20.40 13.03 2.31
C PHE A 362 -21.84 12.98 2.85
N LYS A 363 -22.07 13.44 4.07
CA LYS A 363 -23.41 13.48 4.72
C LYS A 363 -24.12 12.12 4.70
N LEU A 364 -23.40 11.04 5.02
CA LEU A 364 -23.92 9.66 4.92
C LEU A 364 -25.04 9.35 5.94
N GLY A 365 -25.30 10.23 6.90
CA GLY A 365 -26.41 10.10 7.84
C GLY A 365 -26.22 9.10 8.98
N LEU A 366 -25.04 8.48 9.12
CA LEU A 366 -24.75 7.61 10.25
C LEU A 366 -24.65 8.42 11.55
N LYS A 367 -25.28 7.92 12.64
CA LYS A 367 -25.16 8.53 13.97
C LYS A 367 -23.73 8.40 14.49
N ASP A 368 -23.23 9.42 15.18
CA ASP A 368 -21.83 9.48 15.63
C ASP A 368 -21.38 8.25 16.41
N ARG A 369 -22.24 7.69 17.28
CA ARG A 369 -21.97 6.46 18.04
C ARG A 369 -21.92 5.17 17.20
N GLU A 370 -22.39 5.22 15.97
CA GLU A 370 -22.48 4.08 15.06
C GLU A 370 -21.44 4.13 13.96
N VAL A 371 -20.74 5.27 13.83
CA VAL A 371 -19.71 5.45 12.78
C VAL A 371 -18.51 4.59 13.10
N SER A 372 -18.07 3.84 12.08
CA SER A 372 -16.76 3.21 12.03
C SER A 372 -16.32 3.09 10.59
N PHE A 373 -15.03 2.95 10.36
CA PHE A 373 -14.51 2.76 9.00
C PHE A 373 -15.19 1.59 8.28
N LYS A 374 -15.51 0.54 9.01
CA LYS A 374 -16.25 -0.59 8.46
C LYS A 374 -17.70 -0.25 8.08
N LYS A 375 -18.40 0.49 8.92
CA LYS A 375 -19.84 0.74 8.75
C LYS A 375 -20.15 1.72 7.63
N ILE A 376 -19.27 2.68 7.34
CA ILE A 376 -19.48 3.62 6.24
C ILE A 376 -19.60 2.91 4.87
N TRP A 377 -18.93 1.77 4.69
CA TRP A 377 -18.98 0.96 3.47
C TRP A 377 -20.13 -0.05 3.45
N GLN A 378 -20.72 -0.33 4.61
CA GLN A 378 -21.80 -1.29 4.76
C GLN A 378 -23.19 -0.64 4.82
N SER A 379 -23.26 0.68 5.01
CA SER A 379 -24.52 1.39 5.01
C SER A 379 -25.12 1.36 3.61
N ALA A 380 -26.36 0.92 3.50
CA ALA A 380 -27.06 0.65 2.25
C ALA A 380 -27.45 1.91 1.43
N ASN A 381 -26.96 3.08 1.79
CA ASN A 381 -27.22 4.30 1.04
C ASN A 381 -26.30 4.34 -0.18
N ASN A 382 -26.92 4.27 -1.36
CA ASN A 382 -26.26 4.30 -2.68
C ASN A 382 -25.43 5.57 -2.94
N GLU A 383 -25.56 6.61 -2.13
CA GLU A 383 -24.89 7.91 -2.31
C GLU A 383 -23.36 7.80 -2.29
N ILE A 384 -22.78 6.93 -1.44
CA ILE A 384 -21.33 6.74 -1.42
C ILE A 384 -20.84 6.01 -2.69
N TYR A 385 -21.67 5.14 -3.25
CA TYR A 385 -21.33 4.39 -4.46
C TYR A 385 -21.39 5.25 -5.72
N GLU A 386 -22.26 6.26 -5.79
CA GLU A 386 -22.28 7.20 -6.92
C GLU A 386 -21.03 8.07 -6.94
N VAL A 387 -20.58 8.54 -5.76
CA VAL A 387 -19.32 9.29 -5.65
C VAL A 387 -18.11 8.37 -5.88
N PHE A 388 -18.21 7.12 -5.43
CA PHE A 388 -17.19 6.10 -5.53
C PHE A 388 -16.77 5.81 -6.97
N GLU A 389 -17.68 5.76 -7.94
CA GLU A 389 -17.34 5.45 -9.33
C GLU A 389 -16.46 6.53 -9.97
N ASN A 390 -16.57 7.77 -9.53
CA ASN A 390 -15.88 8.94 -10.07
C ASN A 390 -14.70 9.43 -9.20
N ASN A 391 -14.37 8.69 -8.12
CA ASN A 391 -13.31 9.09 -7.18
C ASN A 391 -12.38 7.92 -6.88
N ILE A 392 -11.28 7.85 -7.63
CA ILE A 392 -10.30 6.75 -7.53
C ILE A 392 -9.66 6.66 -6.13
N ALA A 393 -9.46 7.79 -5.44
CA ALA A 393 -8.90 7.78 -4.09
C ALA A 393 -9.88 7.15 -3.08
N LEU A 394 -11.17 7.42 -3.23
CA LEU A 394 -12.22 6.77 -2.43
C LEU A 394 -12.28 5.27 -2.71
N LYS A 395 -12.06 4.84 -3.97
CA LYS A 395 -11.89 3.41 -4.32
C LYS A 395 -10.74 2.77 -3.57
N GLY A 396 -9.58 3.42 -3.50
CA GLY A 396 -8.42 2.92 -2.74
C GLY A 396 -8.73 2.71 -1.26
N MET A 397 -9.48 3.62 -0.65
CA MET A 397 -9.94 3.48 0.74
C MET A 397 -10.92 2.30 0.90
N TYR A 398 -11.82 2.10 -0.06
CA TYR A 398 -12.74 0.95 -0.06
C TYR A 398 -12.00 -0.39 -0.15
N TRP A 399 -11.01 -0.51 -1.02
CA TRP A 399 -10.22 -1.73 -1.14
C TRP A 399 -9.37 -1.99 0.11
N THR A 400 -8.91 -0.95 0.80
CA THR A 400 -8.30 -1.10 2.13
C THR A 400 -9.31 -1.62 3.17
N TYR A 401 -10.57 -1.15 3.13
CA TYR A 401 -11.63 -1.74 3.95
C TYR A 401 -11.86 -3.22 3.64
N LYS A 402 -11.91 -3.59 2.36
CA LYS A 402 -12.07 -5.00 1.93
C LYS A 402 -10.96 -5.87 2.47
N ASP A 403 -9.71 -5.42 2.36
CA ASP A 403 -8.54 -6.13 2.86
C ASP A 403 -8.56 -6.34 4.39
N LEU A 404 -9.10 -5.39 5.15
CA LEU A 404 -9.16 -5.46 6.61
C LEU A 404 -10.36 -6.25 7.16
N PHE A 405 -11.54 -6.07 6.56
CA PHE A 405 -12.80 -6.44 7.22
C PHE A 405 -13.70 -7.38 6.43
N ALA A 406 -13.46 -7.60 5.13
CA ALA A 406 -14.34 -8.45 4.35
C ALA A 406 -14.33 -9.89 4.89
N LYS A 407 -15.54 -10.42 5.12
CA LYS A 407 -15.72 -11.85 5.39
C LYS A 407 -15.98 -12.52 4.05
N THR A 408 -15.04 -13.30 3.58
CA THR A 408 -15.28 -14.16 2.43
C THR A 408 -16.33 -15.20 2.79
N LYS A 409 -17.44 -15.22 2.07
CA LYS A 409 -18.47 -16.26 2.20
C LYS A 409 -18.02 -17.59 1.55
N SER A 410 -17.01 -17.53 0.72
CA SER A 410 -16.43 -18.69 0.03
C SER A 410 -15.23 -19.22 0.82
N LYS A 411 -15.21 -20.51 1.09
CA LYS A 411 -14.10 -21.19 1.79
C LYS A 411 -12.78 -21.14 1.00
N ASN A 412 -12.81 -20.74 -0.27
CA ASN A 412 -11.68 -20.84 -1.20
C ASN A 412 -11.10 -19.48 -1.67
N LEU A 413 -11.64 -18.35 -1.22
CA LEU A 413 -11.20 -17.04 -1.69
C LEU A 413 -10.81 -16.15 -0.48
N ASP A 414 -9.63 -16.38 0.07
CA ASP A 414 -8.98 -15.40 0.95
C ASP A 414 -8.34 -14.30 0.08
N CYS A 415 -9.18 -13.45 -0.53
CA CYS A 415 -8.73 -12.26 -1.28
C CYS A 415 -8.14 -11.18 -0.37
N ILE A 416 -8.22 -11.39 0.92
CA ILE A 416 -7.73 -10.50 1.96
C ILE A 416 -6.20 -10.58 2.01
N ASP A 417 -5.56 -9.44 2.09
CA ASP A 417 -4.13 -9.37 2.36
C ASP A 417 -3.81 -10.06 3.69
N LYS A 418 -2.97 -11.09 3.67
CA LYS A 418 -2.63 -11.88 4.87
C LYS A 418 -2.00 -11.01 5.97
N LYS A 419 -1.15 -10.03 5.59
CA LYS A 419 -0.51 -9.12 6.55
C LYS A 419 -1.53 -8.19 7.19
N LEU A 420 -2.47 -7.64 6.39
CA LEU A 420 -3.53 -6.78 6.90
C LEU A 420 -4.52 -7.54 7.80
N ARG A 421 -4.85 -8.77 7.44
CA ARG A 421 -5.67 -9.64 8.30
C ARG A 421 -4.97 -9.97 9.61
N ARG A 422 -3.65 -10.22 9.57
CA ARG A 422 -2.82 -10.44 10.75
C ARG A 422 -2.86 -9.21 11.66
N THR A 423 -2.73 -8.01 11.08
CA THR A 423 -2.84 -6.73 11.77
C THR A 423 -4.18 -6.60 12.51
N TYR A 424 -5.29 -6.90 11.86
CA TYR A 424 -6.61 -6.92 12.49
C TYR A 424 -6.72 -7.94 13.63
N THR A 425 -6.17 -9.14 13.42
CA THR A 425 -6.18 -10.21 14.42
C THR A 425 -5.40 -9.83 15.67
N ILE A 426 -4.18 -9.32 15.50
CA ILE A 426 -3.31 -8.88 16.61
C ILE A 426 -3.98 -7.77 17.42
N ARG A 427 -4.59 -6.78 16.75
CA ARG A 427 -5.36 -5.72 17.45
C ARG A 427 -6.45 -6.30 18.33
N ASN A 428 -7.25 -7.23 17.82
CA ASN A 428 -8.33 -7.81 18.61
C ASN A 428 -7.81 -8.65 19.79
N ILE A 429 -6.67 -9.28 19.64
CA ILE A 429 -6.01 -10.01 20.71
C ILE A 429 -5.50 -9.04 21.78
N MET A 430 -4.85 -7.94 21.37
CA MET A 430 -4.37 -6.91 22.31
C MET A 430 -5.50 -6.30 23.16
N GLU A 431 -6.72 -6.19 22.60
CA GLU A 431 -7.86 -5.58 23.30
C GLU A 431 -8.58 -6.57 24.23
N HIS A 432 -8.62 -7.86 23.86
CA HIS A 432 -9.57 -8.78 24.47
C HIS A 432 -8.96 -10.07 24.99
N ARG A 433 -7.65 -10.31 24.74
CA ARG A 433 -6.99 -11.57 25.06
C ARG A 433 -5.57 -11.34 25.59
N TYR A 434 -4.90 -12.43 25.90
CA TYR A 434 -3.49 -12.43 26.31
C TYR A 434 -2.58 -12.52 25.08
N LEU A 435 -1.85 -11.43 24.78
CA LEU A 435 -0.79 -11.38 23.77
C LEU A 435 0.57 -11.52 24.44
N LYS A 436 1.24 -12.63 24.18
CA LYS A 436 2.60 -12.91 24.67
C LYS A 436 3.59 -12.46 23.59
N VAL A 437 4.52 -11.59 23.95
CA VAL A 437 5.59 -11.12 23.05
C VAL A 437 6.89 -11.77 23.46
N LEU A 438 7.54 -12.50 22.55
CA LEU A 438 8.81 -13.18 22.76
C LEU A 438 9.95 -12.48 22.04
N ASP A 439 11.17 -12.72 22.51
CA ASP A 439 12.36 -12.37 21.75
C ASP A 439 12.51 -13.31 20.56
N SER A 440 12.88 -12.77 19.40
CA SER A 440 13.05 -13.53 18.16
C SER A 440 14.11 -14.63 18.28
N ASN A 441 15.09 -14.46 19.17
CA ASN A 441 16.16 -15.44 19.41
C ASN A 441 15.71 -16.68 20.21
N PHE A 442 14.52 -16.65 20.83
CA PHE A 442 14.02 -17.72 21.70
C PHE A 442 12.83 -18.50 21.14
N ILE A 443 12.49 -18.32 19.86
CA ILE A 443 11.35 -18.98 19.21
C ILE A 443 11.41 -20.50 19.31
N ASP A 444 12.59 -21.10 19.10
CA ASP A 444 12.77 -22.56 19.08
C ASP A 444 12.58 -23.21 20.47
N GLN A 445 12.69 -22.41 21.54
CA GLN A 445 12.51 -22.89 22.93
C GLN A 445 11.06 -22.71 23.42
N ALA A 446 10.29 -21.86 22.78
CA ALA A 446 8.92 -21.49 23.15
C ALA A 446 7.88 -22.24 22.31
N THR A 447 8.14 -23.51 21.97
CA THR A 447 7.15 -24.32 21.27
C THR A 447 5.87 -24.40 22.08
N SER A 448 4.83 -23.96 21.45
CA SER A 448 3.45 -23.67 21.76
C SER A 448 2.66 -24.63 22.66
N ASP A 449 3.23 -25.70 23.16
CA ASP A 449 2.49 -26.75 23.86
C ASP A 449 2.21 -26.44 25.35
N TYR A 450 2.84 -25.40 25.91
CA TYR A 450 2.72 -25.09 27.34
C TYR A 450 1.70 -24.01 27.71
N ASP A 451 1.29 -23.15 26.74
CA ASP A 451 0.39 -22.04 27.04
C ASP A 451 -0.73 -21.88 25.99
N ASN A 452 -1.78 -22.68 26.14
CA ASN A 452 -2.97 -22.63 25.29
C ASN A 452 -3.82 -21.34 25.49
N LEU A 453 -3.49 -20.49 26.47
CA LEU A 453 -4.20 -19.25 26.77
C LEU A 453 -3.62 -18.06 26.01
N ALA A 454 -2.32 -18.11 25.70
CA ALA A 454 -1.62 -17.02 25.06
C ALA A 454 -1.72 -17.10 23.53
N TYR A 455 -1.79 -15.94 22.92
CA TYR A 455 -1.43 -15.80 21.51
C TYR A 455 0.00 -15.26 21.43
N THR A 456 0.89 -16.05 20.89
CA THR A 456 2.32 -15.74 20.88
C THR A 456 2.71 -15.02 19.59
N ILE A 457 3.56 -13.99 19.71
CA ILE A 457 4.14 -13.22 18.62
C ILE A 457 5.59 -12.85 19.00
N THR A 458 6.47 -12.71 18.03
CA THR A 458 7.78 -12.16 18.28
C THR A 458 7.79 -10.64 18.32
N SER A 459 8.79 -10.06 18.99
CA SER A 459 8.97 -8.59 18.98
C SER A 459 9.17 -8.05 17.57
N ASP A 460 9.92 -8.76 16.71
CA ASP A 460 10.21 -8.33 15.35
C ASP A 460 8.95 -8.38 14.48
N GLU A 461 8.15 -9.47 14.58
CA GLU A 461 6.87 -9.55 13.89
C GLU A 461 5.91 -8.45 14.35
N LEU A 462 5.86 -8.17 15.66
CA LEU A 462 5.00 -7.11 16.21
C LEU A 462 5.43 -5.73 15.70
N ASN A 463 6.72 -5.46 15.62
CA ASN A 463 7.29 -4.23 15.11
C ASN A 463 7.01 -4.07 13.60
N GLU A 464 7.24 -5.12 12.80
CA GLU A 464 6.93 -5.11 11.36
C GLU A 464 5.45 -4.82 11.10
N LEU A 465 4.55 -5.48 11.83
CA LEU A 465 3.12 -5.23 11.72
C LEU A 465 2.73 -3.82 12.18
N GLY A 466 3.42 -3.27 13.18
CA GLY A 466 3.26 -1.89 13.63
C GLY A 466 3.64 -0.88 12.55
N ILE A 467 4.81 -1.04 11.94
CA ILE A 467 5.26 -0.18 10.82
C ILE A 467 4.27 -0.26 9.65
N ASN A 468 3.86 -1.48 9.29
CA ASN A 468 2.90 -1.69 8.21
C ASN A 468 1.55 -1.02 8.50
N LEU A 469 1.05 -1.09 9.74
CA LEU A 469 -0.19 -0.42 10.15
C LEU A 469 -0.07 1.10 10.03
N ILE A 470 1.04 1.69 10.48
CA ILE A 470 1.31 3.13 10.32
C ILE A 470 1.35 3.52 8.85
N ARG A 471 1.97 2.70 7.98
CA ARG A 471 2.01 2.95 6.52
C ARG A 471 0.62 2.93 5.89
N ILE A 472 -0.23 2.00 6.29
CA ILE A 472 -1.63 1.94 5.82
C ILE A 472 -2.42 3.16 6.29
N CYS A 473 -2.25 3.58 7.55
CA CYS A 473 -2.88 4.80 8.05
C CYS A 473 -2.42 6.03 7.27
N ARG A 474 -1.12 6.12 6.93
CA ARG A 474 -0.58 7.17 6.06
C ARG A 474 -1.26 7.18 4.68
N GLU A 475 -1.30 6.02 4.01
CA GLU A 475 -1.97 5.89 2.71
C GLU A 475 -3.42 6.37 2.79
N LEU A 476 -4.17 5.96 3.82
CA LEU A 476 -5.55 6.39 4.00
C LEU A 476 -5.69 7.90 4.25
N ILE A 477 -4.75 8.53 4.95
CA ILE A 477 -4.76 9.99 5.16
C ILE A 477 -4.48 10.72 3.85
N ILE A 478 -3.54 10.26 3.04
CA ILE A 478 -3.27 10.81 1.70
C ILE A 478 -4.49 10.63 0.80
N LEU A 479 -5.06 9.42 0.78
CA LEU A 479 -6.28 9.14 0.00
C LEU A 479 -7.47 9.97 0.46
N LEU A 480 -7.59 10.27 1.76
CA LEU A 480 -8.60 11.18 2.28
C LEU A 480 -8.47 12.58 1.67
N CYS A 481 -7.25 13.11 1.65
CA CYS A 481 -6.96 14.41 1.05
C CYS A 481 -7.25 14.41 -0.46
N PHE A 482 -6.82 13.39 -1.18
CA PHE A 482 -7.11 13.25 -2.60
C PHE A 482 -8.59 13.06 -2.88
N THR A 483 -9.31 12.31 -2.03
CA THR A 483 -10.77 12.14 -2.12
C THR A 483 -11.46 13.50 -2.06
N VAL A 484 -11.07 14.34 -1.11
CA VAL A 484 -11.61 15.69 -0.98
C VAL A 484 -11.23 16.54 -2.19
N ASN A 485 -9.96 16.54 -2.62
CA ASN A 485 -9.51 17.32 -3.78
C ASN A 485 -10.27 16.96 -5.06
N ILE A 486 -10.41 15.68 -5.36
CA ILE A 486 -11.14 15.20 -6.53
C ILE A 486 -12.62 15.64 -6.46
N ASN A 487 -13.25 15.47 -5.29
CA ASN A 487 -14.65 15.84 -5.11
C ASN A 487 -14.87 17.35 -5.26
N GLU A 488 -14.03 18.18 -4.63
CA GLU A 488 -14.13 19.64 -4.71
C GLU A 488 -13.85 20.17 -6.13
N ASN A 489 -12.97 19.52 -6.89
CA ASN A 489 -12.70 19.88 -8.28
C ASN A 489 -13.85 19.53 -9.24
N ASN A 490 -14.66 18.54 -8.88
CA ASN A 490 -15.85 18.15 -9.65
C ASN A 490 -17.06 19.06 -9.41
N ILE A 491 -17.01 19.96 -8.41
CA ILE A 491 -18.06 20.95 -8.18
C ILE A 491 -18.07 21.95 -9.33
N ASN A 492 -19.25 22.21 -9.88
CA ASN A 492 -19.43 23.07 -11.05
C ASN A 492 -18.83 24.47 -10.83
N LYS A 493 -18.06 24.99 -11.80
CA LYS A 493 -17.43 26.32 -11.73
C LYS A 493 -18.43 27.44 -11.45
N ASP A 494 -19.64 27.39 -12.06
CA ASP A 494 -20.68 28.37 -11.86
C ASP A 494 -21.21 28.44 -10.40
N GLU A 495 -21.06 27.38 -9.65
CA GLU A 495 -21.34 27.36 -8.21
C GLU A 495 -20.19 27.94 -7.41
N LYS A 496 -18.92 27.69 -7.82
CA LYS A 496 -17.72 28.22 -7.13
C LYS A 496 -17.68 29.74 -7.11
N ASP A 497 -18.11 30.40 -8.17
CA ASP A 497 -18.11 31.88 -8.27
C ASP A 497 -19.11 32.57 -7.31
N LYS A 498 -19.98 31.83 -6.63
CA LYS A 498 -20.94 32.34 -5.64
C LYS A 498 -20.39 32.35 -4.21
N PHE A 499 -19.17 31.86 -3.98
CA PHE A 499 -18.59 31.68 -2.65
C PHE A 499 -17.45 32.65 -2.37
N VAL A 500 -17.36 33.04 -1.12
CA VAL A 500 -16.25 33.87 -0.63
C VAL A 500 -15.11 32.98 -0.17
N THR A 501 -13.92 33.18 -0.69
CA THR A 501 -12.72 32.50 -0.22
C THR A 501 -12.28 33.04 1.13
N MET A 502 -12.00 32.16 2.09
CA MET A 502 -11.44 32.50 3.39
C MET A 502 -10.16 31.67 3.61
N ALA A 503 -9.03 32.36 3.75
CA ALA A 503 -7.79 31.72 4.12
C ALA A 503 -7.74 31.47 5.65
N LEU A 504 -7.48 30.22 6.04
CA LEU A 504 -7.17 29.88 7.42
C LEU A 504 -5.65 29.96 7.63
N ARG A 505 -5.24 30.52 8.77
CA ARG A 505 -3.82 30.59 9.14
C ARG A 505 -3.34 29.21 9.58
N GLU A 506 -2.08 28.93 9.33
CA GLU A 506 -1.43 27.72 9.87
C GLU A 506 -1.39 27.76 11.40
N PHE A 507 -1.45 26.57 12.00
CA PHE A 507 -1.33 26.39 13.43
C PHE A 507 0.15 26.46 13.82
N SER A 508 0.56 27.51 14.53
CA SER A 508 1.94 27.69 14.98
C SER A 508 2.36 26.58 15.96
N ASP A 509 3.61 26.11 15.85
CA ASP A 509 4.17 25.14 16.80
C ASP A 509 4.17 25.65 18.25
N GLU A 510 4.29 26.95 18.45
CA GLU A 510 4.20 27.60 19.76
C GLU A 510 2.83 27.42 20.45
N TRP A 511 1.80 27.08 19.69
CA TRP A 511 0.45 26.84 20.21
C TRP A 511 0.18 25.38 20.59
N LYS A 512 1.15 24.50 20.32
CA LYS A 512 1.08 23.07 20.69
C LYS A 512 1.57 22.85 22.13
N ILE A 513 0.91 23.48 23.11
CA ILE A 513 1.27 23.40 24.53
C ILE A 513 0.39 22.38 25.21
#